data_38ac42f2ad7f49b534ed5404a8a40ed6
#
_entry.id   38ac42f2ad7f49b534ed5404a8a40ed6
#
_cell.length_a   1.000
_cell.length_b   1.000
_cell.length_c   1.000
_cell.angle_alpha   90.00
_cell.angle_beta   90.00
_cell.angle_gamma   90.00
#
_symmetry.space_group_name_H-M   'P 1'
#
loop_
_entity.id
_entity.type
_entity.pdbx_description
1 polymer ?
#
loop_
_entity_poly.entity_id
_entity_poly.type
_entity_poly.pdbx_seq_one_letter_code
_entity_poly.pdbx_strand_id
1 'polypeptide(L)'
;MKNTKYCREDGYSGEMRKMDDKKLKVCLVGLSGGHLTHLYMLKPFWKNKERFWVTFDKEDARSLLQGEKLYPLYFPSNRSIKALIINTWRALKILPKEKPDLIISTGAAGAVSFFWLGKLFGAKTIYIEVFDRIDAPTIAGKLCYPVTDRFIVEWDEMKEVYPKSINLGSIF
;
A
#
# COMPACT_ATOMS: atom_id res chain seq x y z
N MET A 1 -4.57 -32.06 -14.91
CA MET A 1 -3.43 -32.38 -14.04
C MET A 1 -2.14 -31.93 -14.70
N LYS A 2 -1.60 -30.76 -14.36
CA LYS A 2 -0.18 -30.42 -14.56
C LYS A 2 0.18 -29.37 -13.51
N ASN A 3 0.90 -29.82 -12.50
CA ASN A 3 1.57 -28.97 -11.49
C ASN A 3 2.61 -28.10 -12.19
N THR A 4 2.45 -26.80 -12.15
CA THR A 4 3.52 -25.89 -12.53
C THR A 4 4.21 -25.44 -11.23
N LYS A 5 5.30 -26.10 -10.90
CA LYS A 5 6.30 -25.69 -9.91
C LYS A 5 6.96 -24.40 -10.43
N TYR A 6 6.69 -23.28 -9.79
CA TYR A 6 7.58 -22.13 -9.82
C TYR A 6 8.45 -22.14 -8.58
N CYS A 7 9.53 -22.89 -8.64
CA CYS A 7 10.69 -22.66 -7.78
C CYS A 7 11.70 -21.88 -8.60
N ARG A 8 12.03 -20.69 -8.21
CA ARG A 8 13.26 -20.03 -8.62
C ARG A 8 14.09 -19.73 -7.39
N GLU A 9 15.26 -20.30 -7.41
CA GLU A 9 16.32 -20.19 -6.42
C GLU A 9 16.89 -18.76 -6.47
N ASP A 10 16.49 -17.93 -5.51
CA ASP A 10 17.25 -16.73 -5.16
C ASP A 10 17.41 -16.79 -3.65
N GLY A 11 18.69 -17.02 -3.25
CA GLY A 11 19.09 -17.33 -1.89
C GLY A 11 18.69 -16.30 -0.83
N TYR A 12 17.48 -16.42 -0.35
CA TYR A 12 16.98 -15.70 0.81
C TYR A 12 16.44 -16.72 1.83
N SER A 13 17.37 -17.40 2.52
CA SER A 13 17.05 -18.18 3.71
C SER A 13 16.92 -17.24 4.92
N GLY A 14 15.91 -16.38 4.91
CA GLY A 14 15.41 -15.73 6.10
C GLY A 14 14.18 -16.50 6.56
N GLU A 15 14.17 -16.98 7.78
CA GLU A 15 13.00 -17.59 8.40
C GLU A 15 11.79 -16.66 8.29
N MET A 16 10.99 -16.84 7.24
CA MET A 16 9.64 -16.28 7.22
C MET A 16 8.86 -17.07 8.27
N ARG A 17 8.66 -16.46 9.47
CA ARG A 17 7.59 -16.92 10.36
C ARG A 17 6.36 -17.11 9.48
N LYS A 18 5.81 -18.31 9.42
CA LYS A 18 4.50 -18.60 8.81
C LYS A 18 3.49 -17.74 9.58
N MET A 19 3.25 -16.52 9.12
CA MET A 19 2.13 -15.72 9.60
C MET A 19 0.87 -16.48 9.18
N ASP A 20 0.02 -16.77 10.14
CA ASP A 20 -1.28 -17.39 9.87
C ASP A 20 -2.06 -16.40 8.98
N ASP A 21 -2.17 -16.71 7.72
CA ASP A 21 -2.69 -15.83 6.65
C ASP A 21 -4.13 -15.35 6.93
N LYS A 22 -4.87 -16.05 7.79
CA LYS A 22 -6.22 -15.69 8.21
C LYS A 22 -6.27 -14.61 9.32
N LYS A 23 -5.17 -14.39 10.04
CA LYS A 23 -5.10 -13.40 11.14
C LYS A 23 -4.46 -12.07 10.74
N LEU A 24 -4.00 -11.95 9.50
CA LEU A 24 -3.32 -10.75 9.03
C LEU A 24 -4.29 -9.57 8.95
N LYS A 25 -4.00 -8.49 9.69
CA LYS A 25 -4.75 -7.24 9.61
C LYS A 25 -4.10 -6.27 8.63
N VAL A 26 -4.86 -5.86 7.62
CA VAL A 26 -4.35 -5.07 6.50
C VAL A 26 -4.90 -3.65 6.53
N CYS A 27 -4.02 -2.66 6.44
CA CYS A 27 -4.35 -1.27 6.15
C CYS A 27 -4.18 -1.01 4.65
N LEU A 28 -5.25 -0.64 3.98
CA LEU A 28 -5.25 -0.27 2.56
C LEU A 28 -5.34 1.25 2.47
N VAL A 29 -4.26 1.92 2.07
CA VAL A 29 -4.17 3.38 2.05
C VAL A 29 -3.93 3.91 0.64
N GLY A 30 -4.84 4.77 0.15
CA GLY A 30 -4.76 5.36 -1.19
C GLY A 30 -5.74 6.52 -1.35
N LEU A 31 -5.57 7.33 -2.39
CA LEU A 31 -6.54 8.36 -2.72
C LEU A 31 -7.75 7.75 -3.43
N SER A 32 -8.89 8.45 -3.40
CA SER A 32 -10.05 8.13 -4.25
C SER A 32 -9.70 8.20 -5.74
N GLY A 33 -10.47 7.54 -6.59
CA GLY A 33 -10.19 7.40 -8.02
C GLY A 33 -9.28 6.22 -8.34
N GLY A 34 -8.38 6.35 -9.31
CA GLY A 34 -7.54 5.27 -9.82
C GLY A 34 -6.73 4.53 -8.75
N HIS A 35 -6.13 5.24 -7.80
CA HIS A 35 -5.40 4.62 -6.68
C HIS A 35 -6.27 3.69 -5.84
N LEU A 36 -7.51 4.10 -5.55
CA LEU A 36 -8.46 3.28 -4.80
C LEU A 36 -8.90 2.06 -5.62
N THR A 37 -9.12 2.25 -6.92
CA THR A 37 -9.49 1.16 -7.83
C THR A 37 -8.39 0.10 -7.87
N HIS A 38 -7.12 0.49 -7.99
CA HIS A 38 -5.99 -0.44 -7.94
C HIS A 38 -5.95 -1.24 -6.64
N LEU A 39 -6.11 -0.57 -5.48
CA LEU A 39 -6.19 -1.27 -4.18
C LEU A 39 -7.38 -2.23 -4.13
N TYR A 40 -8.52 -1.84 -4.71
CA TYR A 40 -9.71 -2.68 -4.74
C TYR A 40 -9.51 -3.93 -5.60
N MET A 41 -8.77 -3.83 -6.71
CA MET A 41 -8.45 -4.96 -7.58
C MET A 41 -7.59 -6.03 -6.89
N LEU A 42 -6.89 -5.68 -5.81
CA LEU A 42 -6.24 -6.66 -4.93
C LEU A 42 -7.24 -7.49 -4.09
N LYS A 43 -8.53 -7.47 -4.42
CA LYS A 43 -9.60 -8.19 -3.71
C LYS A 43 -9.31 -9.69 -3.49
N PRO A 44 -8.72 -10.43 -4.43
CA PRO A 44 -8.33 -11.82 -4.20
C PRO A 44 -7.41 -11.99 -2.98
N PHE A 45 -6.54 -11.02 -2.73
CA PHE A 45 -5.62 -11.02 -1.59
C PHE A 45 -6.32 -10.64 -0.27
N TRP A 46 -7.07 -9.54 -0.24
CA TRP A 46 -7.54 -8.96 1.01
C TRP A 46 -8.94 -9.42 1.46
N LYS A 47 -9.75 -10.03 0.59
CA LYS A 47 -11.16 -10.36 0.87
C LYS A 47 -11.39 -11.22 2.13
N ASN A 48 -10.42 -12.08 2.47
CA ASN A 48 -10.50 -12.99 3.61
C ASN A 48 -9.67 -12.52 4.82
N LYS A 49 -9.20 -11.27 4.81
CA LYS A 49 -8.35 -10.71 5.87
C LYS A 49 -9.10 -9.63 6.65
N GLU A 50 -8.79 -9.49 7.93
CA GLU A 50 -9.21 -8.29 8.66
C GLU A 50 -8.58 -7.07 8.01
N ARG A 51 -9.37 -6.03 7.77
CA ARG A 51 -8.88 -4.87 7.04
C ARG A 51 -9.60 -3.59 7.41
N PHE A 52 -8.95 -2.49 7.11
CA PHE A 52 -9.53 -1.17 7.09
C PHE A 52 -8.92 -0.33 5.98
N TRP A 53 -9.67 0.66 5.54
CA TRP A 53 -9.33 1.53 4.43
C TRP A 53 -9.02 2.92 4.92
N VAL A 54 -8.07 3.58 4.29
CA VAL A 54 -7.69 4.96 4.54
C VAL A 54 -7.68 5.69 3.20
N THR A 55 -8.71 6.50 2.94
CA THR A 55 -8.88 7.20 1.67
C THR A 55 -9.68 8.49 1.87
N PHE A 56 -9.91 9.25 0.80
CA PHE A 56 -10.79 10.41 0.87
C PHE A 56 -12.24 9.97 1.03
N ASP A 57 -12.99 10.72 1.83
CA ASP A 57 -14.41 10.53 2.01
C ASP A 57 -15.19 11.18 0.85
N LYS A 58 -15.13 10.54 -0.32
CA LYS A 58 -15.82 10.93 -1.55
C LYS A 58 -16.84 9.88 -1.96
N GLU A 59 -17.75 10.25 -2.86
CA GLU A 59 -18.84 9.38 -3.31
C GLU A 59 -18.35 8.07 -3.94
N ASP A 60 -17.29 8.14 -4.77
CA ASP A 60 -16.66 6.98 -5.37
C ASP A 60 -16.12 6.00 -4.31
N ALA A 61 -15.47 6.51 -3.27
CA ALA A 61 -14.95 5.70 -2.18
C ALA A 61 -16.09 5.11 -1.33
N ARG A 62 -17.11 5.89 -1.00
CA ARG A 62 -18.28 5.41 -0.25
C ARG A 62 -19.04 4.32 -0.98
N SER A 63 -19.22 4.47 -2.29
CA SER A 63 -19.87 3.47 -3.14
C SER A 63 -19.06 2.19 -3.23
N LEU A 64 -17.76 2.30 -3.53
CA LEU A 64 -16.89 1.14 -3.73
C LEU A 64 -16.64 0.35 -2.44
N LEU A 65 -16.56 1.06 -1.30
CA LEU A 65 -16.21 0.51 0.00
C LEU A 65 -17.42 0.38 0.93
N GLN A 66 -18.63 0.20 0.36
CA GLN A 66 -19.83 0.01 1.16
C GLN A 66 -19.68 -1.19 2.11
N GLY A 67 -19.92 -0.96 3.41
CA GLY A 67 -19.76 -1.98 4.44
C GLY A 67 -18.32 -2.21 4.94
N GLU A 68 -17.34 -1.54 4.36
CA GLU A 68 -15.96 -1.59 4.80
C GLU A 68 -15.66 -0.56 5.91
N LYS A 69 -14.68 -0.85 6.75
CA LYS A 69 -14.20 0.09 7.76
C LYS A 69 -13.33 1.15 7.11
N LEU A 70 -13.78 2.40 7.09
CA LEU A 70 -13.13 3.52 6.42
C LEU A 70 -12.67 4.59 7.41
N TYR A 71 -11.44 5.06 7.23
CA TYR A 71 -10.89 6.25 7.88
C TYR A 71 -10.62 7.33 6.84
N PRO A 72 -11.22 8.54 6.98
CA PRO A 72 -11.06 9.59 5.98
C PRO A 72 -9.67 10.24 6.06
N LEU A 73 -9.04 10.45 4.91
CA LEU A 73 -7.89 11.36 4.76
C LEU A 73 -8.35 12.81 4.62
N TYR A 74 -7.49 13.74 5.00
CA TYR A 74 -7.74 15.17 4.80
C TYR A 74 -7.50 15.55 3.33
N PHE A 75 -8.46 16.22 2.73
CA PHE A 75 -8.44 16.72 1.35
C PHE A 75 -8.36 18.26 1.32
N PRO A 76 -7.64 18.87 0.36
CA PRO A 76 -6.77 18.27 -0.65
C PRO A 76 -5.40 17.89 -0.08
N SER A 77 -4.84 16.76 -0.53
CA SER A 77 -3.53 16.29 -0.03
C SER A 77 -2.37 16.57 -0.99
N ASN A 78 -2.64 16.98 -2.24
CA ASN A 78 -1.62 17.20 -3.24
C ASN A 78 -0.76 18.43 -2.92
N ARG A 79 0.56 18.20 -2.73
CA ARG A 79 1.57 19.24 -2.48
C ARG A 79 1.24 20.19 -1.31
N SER A 80 0.46 19.72 -0.33
CA SER A 80 0.04 20.51 0.81
C SER A 80 0.72 20.02 2.10
N ILE A 81 1.63 20.81 2.63
CA ILE A 81 2.29 20.54 3.93
C ILE A 81 1.24 20.48 5.06
N LYS A 82 0.23 21.36 5.03
CA LYS A 82 -0.89 21.32 5.97
C LYS A 82 -1.59 19.96 5.97
N ALA A 83 -1.90 19.45 4.77
CA ALA A 83 -2.53 18.14 4.64
C ALA A 83 -1.63 17.01 5.12
N LEU A 84 -0.32 17.08 4.88
CA LEU A 84 0.64 16.12 5.38
C LEU A 84 0.63 16.09 6.91
N ILE A 85 0.69 17.26 7.58
CA ILE A 85 0.63 17.36 9.03
C ILE A 85 -0.66 16.75 9.60
N ILE A 86 -1.82 17.12 9.01
CA ILE A 86 -3.11 16.62 9.47
C ILE A 86 -3.21 15.10 9.27
N ASN A 87 -2.78 14.58 8.13
CA ASN A 87 -2.79 13.15 7.86
C ASN A 87 -1.78 12.38 8.73
N THR A 88 -0.65 12.98 9.09
CA THR A 88 0.28 12.42 10.08
C THR A 88 -0.37 12.31 11.45
N TRP A 89 -1.10 13.35 11.90
CA TRP A 89 -1.87 13.30 13.15
C TRP A 89 -2.94 12.21 13.14
N ARG A 90 -3.62 12.05 12.01
CA ARG A 90 -4.61 10.96 11.83
C ARG A 90 -3.95 9.59 11.89
N ALA A 91 -2.82 9.41 11.21
CA ALA A 91 -2.05 8.16 11.25
C ALA A 91 -1.57 7.82 12.67
N LEU A 92 -1.09 8.81 13.45
CA LEU A 92 -0.72 8.63 14.86
C LEU A 92 -1.87 8.18 15.76
N LYS A 93 -3.13 8.48 15.40
CA LYS A 93 -4.31 8.02 16.14
C LYS A 93 -4.81 6.65 15.64
N ILE A 94 -4.77 6.43 14.33
CA ILE A 94 -5.33 5.23 13.69
C ILE A 94 -4.41 4.03 13.90
N LEU A 95 -3.12 4.16 13.64
CA LEU A 95 -2.19 3.03 13.66
C LEU A 95 -2.07 2.36 15.05
N PRO A 96 -1.93 3.08 16.18
CA PRO A 96 -1.90 2.43 17.49
C PRO A 96 -3.22 1.77 17.89
N LYS A 97 -4.36 2.32 17.41
CA LYS A 97 -5.69 1.76 17.63
C LYS A 97 -5.92 0.49 16.83
N GLU A 98 -5.58 0.52 15.54
CA GLU A 98 -5.87 -0.58 14.61
C GLU A 98 -4.78 -1.66 14.61
N LYS A 99 -3.53 -1.30 14.89
CA LYS A 99 -2.36 -2.19 14.92
C LYS A 99 -2.28 -3.09 13.68
N PRO A 100 -2.24 -2.53 12.46
CA PRO A 100 -2.13 -3.35 11.27
C PRO A 100 -0.80 -4.10 11.23
N ASP A 101 -0.83 -5.34 10.75
CA ASP A 101 0.38 -6.12 10.46
C ASP A 101 1.01 -5.70 9.14
N LEU A 102 0.16 -5.26 8.20
CA LEU A 102 0.57 -4.91 6.85
C LEU A 102 -0.13 -3.63 6.38
N ILE A 103 0.64 -2.74 5.77
CA ILE A 103 0.15 -1.54 5.10
C ILE A 103 0.44 -1.64 3.61
N ILE A 104 -0.59 -1.51 2.78
CA ILE A 104 -0.47 -1.52 1.32
C ILE A 104 -0.93 -0.17 0.78
N SER A 105 -0.17 0.38 -0.16
CA SER A 105 -0.55 1.59 -0.87
C SER A 105 -0.20 1.51 -2.34
N THR A 106 -1.06 2.09 -3.16
CA THR A 106 -0.80 2.36 -4.59
C THR A 106 -0.36 3.79 -4.82
N GLY A 107 0.05 4.50 -3.77
CA GLY A 107 0.55 5.86 -3.87
C GLY A 107 -0.32 6.92 -3.22
N ALA A 108 0.10 8.14 -3.48
CA ALA A 108 -0.46 9.39 -2.98
C ALA A 108 0.13 9.92 -1.67
N ALA A 109 0.03 11.23 -1.48
CA ALA A 109 0.68 11.93 -0.35
C ALA A 109 0.22 11.44 1.03
N GLY A 110 -1.04 10.96 1.14
CA GLY A 110 -1.56 10.39 2.39
C GLY A 110 -0.84 9.12 2.83
N ALA A 111 -0.30 8.33 1.89
CA ALA A 111 0.42 7.11 2.19
C ALA A 111 1.72 7.35 2.96
N VAL A 112 2.40 8.47 2.70
CA VAL A 112 3.71 8.78 3.30
C VAL A 112 3.68 8.68 4.81
N SER A 113 2.71 9.35 5.45
CA SER A 113 2.57 9.33 6.91
C SER A 113 2.30 7.93 7.46
N PHE A 114 1.45 7.16 6.77
CA PHE A 114 1.12 5.79 7.18
C PHE A 114 2.30 4.84 7.03
N PHE A 115 3.13 5.00 6.00
CA PHE A 115 4.32 4.17 5.79
C PHE A 115 5.39 4.42 6.85
N TRP A 116 5.76 5.69 7.07
CA TRP A 116 6.77 6.04 8.06
C TRP A 116 6.36 5.64 9.48
N LEU A 117 5.15 6.01 9.90
CA LEU A 117 4.65 5.67 11.22
C LEU A 117 4.32 4.17 11.35
N GLY A 118 3.78 3.55 10.30
CA GLY A 118 3.51 2.12 10.30
C GLY A 118 4.78 1.30 10.51
N LYS A 119 5.86 1.69 9.83
CA LYS A 119 7.18 1.08 10.03
C LYS A 119 7.67 1.25 11.46
N LEU A 120 7.51 2.44 12.04
CA LEU A 120 7.86 2.72 13.43
C LEU A 120 7.05 1.86 14.41
N PHE A 121 5.78 1.60 14.12
CA PHE A 121 4.90 0.74 14.92
C PHE A 121 5.01 -0.76 14.59
N GLY A 122 5.96 -1.16 13.74
CA GLY A 122 6.27 -2.56 13.45
C GLY A 122 5.45 -3.20 12.31
N ALA A 123 4.60 -2.44 11.62
CA ALA A 123 3.89 -2.93 10.45
C ALA A 123 4.86 -3.16 9.27
N LYS A 124 4.57 -4.19 8.47
CA LYS A 124 5.19 -4.37 7.16
C LYS A 124 4.55 -3.44 6.14
N THR A 125 5.31 -3.06 5.12
CA THR A 125 4.86 -2.09 4.12
C THR A 125 5.08 -2.62 2.71
N ILE A 126 4.03 -2.51 1.88
CA ILE A 126 4.08 -2.81 0.45
C ILE A 126 3.61 -1.57 -0.31
N TYR A 127 4.48 -1.05 -1.16
CA TYR A 127 4.13 0.05 -2.06
C TYR A 127 4.03 -0.49 -3.47
N ILE A 128 2.99 -0.11 -4.18
CA ILE A 128 2.78 -0.46 -5.58
C ILE A 128 2.76 0.85 -6.36
N GLU A 129 3.75 1.07 -7.22
CA GLU A 129 3.74 2.23 -8.12
C GLU A 129 2.68 2.00 -9.18
N VAL A 130 1.87 3.02 -9.46
CA VAL A 130 0.71 2.88 -10.34
C VAL A 130 1.11 2.73 -11.81
N PHE A 131 0.25 2.06 -12.57
CA PHE A 131 0.43 1.70 -13.96
C PHE A 131 0.84 2.86 -14.90
N ASP A 132 0.36 4.10 -14.64
CA ASP A 132 0.67 5.29 -15.43
C ASP A 132 2.10 5.82 -15.22
N ARG A 133 2.90 5.14 -14.40
CA ARG A 133 4.29 5.49 -14.09
C ARG A 133 5.26 4.54 -14.78
N ILE A 134 5.59 4.87 -16.04
CA ILE A 134 6.49 4.04 -16.86
C ILE A 134 7.95 4.33 -16.51
N ASP A 135 8.32 5.63 -16.47
CA ASP A 135 9.70 6.11 -16.31
C ASP A 135 9.84 7.24 -15.28
N ALA A 136 8.73 7.81 -14.83
CA ALA A 136 8.72 8.97 -13.95
C ALA A 136 8.12 8.63 -12.57
N PRO A 137 8.95 8.59 -11.51
CA PRO A 137 8.51 8.24 -10.18
C PRO A 137 7.58 9.29 -9.57
N THR A 138 6.61 8.86 -8.75
CA THR A 138 5.83 9.77 -7.95
C THR A 138 6.64 10.31 -6.76
N ILE A 139 6.33 11.53 -6.31
CA ILE A 139 6.93 12.08 -5.07
C ILE A 139 6.62 11.18 -3.88
N ALA A 140 5.39 10.67 -3.80
CA ALA A 140 4.99 9.75 -2.74
C ALA A 140 5.79 8.44 -2.78
N GLY A 141 6.02 7.87 -3.97
CA GLY A 141 6.87 6.70 -4.16
C GLY A 141 8.29 6.93 -3.67
N LYS A 142 8.91 8.04 -4.07
CA LYS A 142 10.26 8.41 -3.60
C LYS A 142 10.34 8.53 -2.08
N LEU A 143 9.33 9.16 -1.45
CA LEU A 143 9.29 9.35 0.01
C LEU A 143 8.98 8.06 0.77
N CYS A 144 8.22 7.13 0.19
CA CYS A 144 7.92 5.85 0.80
C CYS A 144 9.02 4.80 0.60
N TYR A 145 9.77 4.89 -0.51
CA TYR A 145 10.76 3.88 -0.89
C TYR A 145 11.73 3.47 0.23
N PRO A 146 12.34 4.41 1.00
CA PRO A 146 13.30 4.07 2.05
C PRO A 146 12.73 3.22 3.19
N VAL A 147 11.41 3.30 3.43
CA VAL A 147 10.73 2.61 4.54
C VAL A 147 9.84 1.46 4.07
N THR A 148 9.88 1.15 2.77
CA THR A 148 9.06 0.09 2.17
C THR A 148 9.78 -1.26 2.24
N ASP A 149 9.10 -2.30 2.77
CA ASP A 149 9.63 -3.66 2.81
C ASP A 149 9.57 -4.34 1.43
N ARG A 150 8.54 -4.05 0.64
CA ARG A 150 8.41 -4.52 -0.75
C ARG A 150 7.87 -3.40 -1.63
N PHE A 151 8.67 -2.98 -2.59
CA PHE A 151 8.29 -1.98 -3.58
C PHE A 151 8.01 -2.69 -4.90
N ILE A 152 6.78 -2.59 -5.39
CA ILE A 152 6.32 -3.24 -6.61
C ILE A 152 6.18 -2.20 -7.70
N VAL A 153 6.66 -2.52 -8.88
CA VAL A 153 6.54 -1.71 -10.10
C VAL A 153 5.89 -2.56 -11.19
N GLU A 154 5.18 -1.94 -12.11
CA GLU A 154 4.55 -2.62 -13.24
C GLU A 154 5.40 -2.55 -14.51
N TRP A 155 6.43 -1.69 -14.51
CA TRP A 155 7.33 -1.47 -15.65
C TRP A 155 8.78 -1.68 -15.24
N ASP A 156 9.56 -2.36 -16.10
CA ASP A 156 10.96 -2.66 -15.80
C ASP A 156 11.83 -1.41 -15.79
N GLU A 157 11.46 -0.38 -16.53
CA GLU A 157 12.12 0.94 -16.57
C GLU A 157 12.15 1.58 -15.17
N MET A 158 11.14 1.33 -14.36
CA MET A 158 11.10 1.85 -13.00
C MET A 158 12.14 1.22 -12.06
N LYS A 159 12.77 0.11 -12.45
CA LYS A 159 13.89 -0.47 -11.69
C LYS A 159 15.16 0.39 -11.73
N GLU A 160 15.30 1.23 -12.74
CA GLU A 160 16.38 2.22 -12.79
C GLU A 160 16.23 3.26 -11.68
N VAL A 161 14.98 3.64 -11.37
CA VAL A 161 14.65 4.58 -10.29
C VAL A 161 14.58 3.90 -8.92
N TYR A 162 14.06 2.68 -8.89
CA TYR A 162 13.88 1.89 -7.67
C TYR A 162 14.61 0.54 -7.78
N PRO A 163 15.94 0.48 -7.61
CA PRO A 163 16.75 -0.72 -7.88
C PRO A 163 16.36 -1.95 -7.07
N LYS A 164 15.73 -1.79 -5.91
CA LYS A 164 15.24 -2.90 -5.06
C LYS A 164 13.77 -3.23 -5.31
N SER A 165 13.16 -2.67 -6.34
CA SER A 165 11.76 -2.97 -6.69
C SER A 165 11.63 -4.31 -7.39
N ILE A 166 10.41 -4.86 -7.33
CA ILE A 166 10.05 -6.12 -7.96
C ILE A 166 8.99 -5.82 -9.00
N ASN A 167 9.19 -6.27 -10.23
CA ASN A 167 8.15 -6.26 -11.25
C ASN A 167 7.39 -7.59 -11.18
N LEU A 168 6.10 -7.51 -10.89
CA LEU A 168 5.19 -8.67 -10.85
C LEU A 168 4.18 -8.67 -12.01
N GLY A 169 4.39 -7.81 -13.00
CA GLY A 169 3.44 -7.57 -14.07
C GLY A 169 2.35 -6.56 -13.68
N SER A 170 1.39 -6.35 -14.58
CA SER A 170 0.30 -5.41 -14.36
C SER A 170 -0.81 -5.99 -13.47
N ILE A 171 -1.42 -5.10 -12.67
CA ILE A 171 -2.62 -5.42 -11.88
C ILE A 171 -3.88 -5.47 -12.77
N PHE A 172 -3.85 -4.82 -13.94
CA PHE A 172 -4.92 -4.79 -14.94
C PHE A 172 -4.76 -5.86 -16.01
#